data_7f1e6f2f1f025ad31c03933683e0bc38
#
_entry.id   7f1e6f2f1f025ad31c03933683e0bc38
#
_cell.length_a   1.000
_cell.length_b   1.000
_cell.length_c   1.000
_cell.angle_alpha   90.00
_cell.angle_beta   90.00
_cell.angle_gamma   90.00
#
_symmetry.space_group_name_H-M   'P 1'
#
loop_
_entity.id
_entity.type
_entity.pdbx_description
1 polymer ?
#
loop_
_entity_poly.entity_id
_entity_poly.type
_entity_poly.pdbx_seq_one_letter_code
_entity_poly.pdbx_strand_id
1 'polypeptide(L)'
;PVSIEKLDIIDIEQGSAANFYDELYKIKGVDMIVQSLSMRFPNTRGFNGNTNYRINQLVDGVNNSAPGLSFSPGNIFGLVQLDVESVELVVGASSALYGPGGMNGTLLMTSKNPFDYEGLSLSLQGGVMHLQNDYNKDASFMNDFSFRYGKKLSDKSAFKITGGYLKADDWNASDYRNKRNLNNLNSNRWNDSGYDGVNVYGDEVSINLEDIEDQIAEGFADNLGYVEGSQEYADAISMIKATIPNKELTRTGFKEKDLVDYNAENIKIGGSFHHNFNNNLKSIFQLNYAKGSSVYSAQNRFSLNNFSIYNYKAELQSKNMLLRFSGANENSGETYDAGTLAIQINEAWKPSELWYQDFFTGFLTGKLGFAMNDDEASKYGRMVADNIDEFGNILDASKPSLPKSNSDIFNSLKADAIMKNIANGGARVIDKS
;
A
#
# COMPACT_ATOMS: atom_id res chain seq x y z
N PRO A 1 -22.76 -22.06 -21.65
CA PRO A 1 -22.37 -20.81 -22.31
C PRO A 1 -21.72 -19.90 -21.28
N VAL A 2 -20.50 -19.45 -21.55
CA VAL A 2 -19.79 -18.49 -20.71
C VAL A 2 -20.25 -17.10 -21.18
N SER A 3 -20.71 -16.25 -20.26
CA SER A 3 -21.03 -14.86 -20.57
C SER A 3 -19.73 -14.08 -20.74
N ILE A 4 -19.58 -13.37 -21.84
CA ILE A 4 -18.43 -12.49 -22.12
C ILE A 4 -19.01 -11.09 -22.32
N GLU A 5 -18.51 -10.15 -21.53
CA GLU A 5 -18.77 -8.73 -21.69
C GLU A 5 -17.54 -8.08 -22.33
N LYS A 6 -17.74 -7.17 -23.27
CA LYS A 6 -16.66 -6.57 -24.05
C LYS A 6 -16.74 -5.05 -24.04
N LEU A 7 -15.59 -4.42 -23.88
CA LEU A 7 -15.31 -3.03 -24.24
C LEU A 7 -14.46 -3.05 -25.52
N ASP A 8 -14.93 -2.39 -26.55
CA ASP A 8 -14.17 -2.24 -27.78
C ASP A 8 -13.32 -0.96 -27.80
N ILE A 9 -12.56 -0.79 -28.89
CA ILE A 9 -11.67 0.36 -29.03
C ILE A 9 -12.43 1.70 -28.96
N ILE A 10 -13.67 1.76 -29.45
CA ILE A 10 -14.47 2.98 -29.47
C ILE A 10 -14.87 3.35 -28.04
N ASP A 11 -15.29 2.37 -27.24
CA ASP A 11 -15.66 2.58 -25.86
C ASP A 11 -14.48 3.12 -25.03
N ILE A 12 -13.26 2.65 -25.34
CA ILE A 12 -12.03 3.04 -24.67
C ILE A 12 -11.56 4.43 -25.13
N GLU A 13 -11.59 4.72 -26.43
CA GLU A 13 -11.11 5.99 -26.99
C GLU A 13 -12.07 7.16 -26.73
N GLN A 14 -13.37 6.91 -26.64
CA GLN A 14 -14.40 7.90 -26.33
C GLN A 14 -14.71 8.00 -24.83
N GLY A 15 -14.08 7.17 -24.03
CA GLY A 15 -14.23 7.20 -22.58
C GLY A 15 -13.75 8.53 -21.98
N SER A 16 -14.46 9.00 -20.95
CA SER A 16 -14.10 10.21 -20.21
C SER A 16 -13.13 9.97 -19.06
N ALA A 17 -12.80 8.70 -18.79
CA ALA A 17 -11.95 8.31 -17.70
C ALA A 17 -10.45 8.62 -17.99
N ALA A 18 -9.69 8.86 -16.92
CA ALA A 18 -8.26 9.16 -17.03
C ALA A 18 -7.44 7.99 -17.61
N ASN A 19 -7.92 6.75 -17.44
CA ASN A 19 -7.30 5.56 -18.01
C ASN A 19 -8.35 4.48 -18.32
N PHE A 20 -8.00 3.51 -19.16
CA PHE A 20 -8.95 2.47 -19.58
C PHE A 20 -9.39 1.52 -18.44
N TYR A 21 -8.64 1.39 -17.37
CA TYR A 21 -9.09 0.63 -16.21
C TYR A 21 -10.33 1.26 -15.57
N ASP A 22 -10.44 2.57 -15.57
CA ASP A 22 -11.61 3.24 -15.05
C ASP A 22 -12.85 3.02 -15.92
N GLU A 23 -12.66 2.74 -17.23
CA GLU A 23 -13.77 2.41 -18.13
C GLU A 23 -14.37 1.03 -17.86
N LEU A 24 -13.67 0.15 -17.11
CA LEU A 24 -14.16 -1.18 -16.76
C LEU A 24 -15.44 -1.15 -15.91
N TYR A 25 -15.73 -0.04 -15.20
CA TYR A 25 -16.99 0.10 -14.46
C TYR A 25 -18.23 0.08 -15.37
N LYS A 26 -18.07 0.34 -16.68
CA LYS A 26 -19.14 0.27 -17.68
C LYS A 26 -19.56 -1.18 -17.97
N ILE A 27 -18.69 -2.13 -17.67
CA ILE A 27 -18.98 -3.56 -17.82
C ILE A 27 -19.98 -3.98 -16.75
N LYS A 28 -21.06 -4.61 -17.16
CA LYS A 28 -22.15 -5.02 -16.30
C LYS A 28 -21.68 -5.96 -15.18
N GLY A 29 -21.93 -5.59 -13.94
CA GLY A 29 -21.55 -6.37 -12.75
C GLY A 29 -20.09 -6.22 -12.35
N VAL A 30 -19.40 -5.20 -12.82
CA VAL A 30 -18.06 -4.80 -12.40
C VAL A 30 -18.15 -3.61 -11.47
N ASP A 31 -17.54 -3.74 -10.31
CA ASP A 31 -17.26 -2.66 -9.36
C ASP A 31 -15.76 -2.36 -9.36
N MET A 32 -15.37 -1.11 -9.14
CA MET A 32 -13.97 -0.71 -9.08
C MET A 32 -13.57 -0.35 -7.65
N ILE A 33 -12.52 -0.99 -7.14
CA ILE A 33 -11.85 -0.55 -5.93
C ILE A 33 -10.72 0.38 -6.32
N VAL A 34 -10.80 1.62 -5.82
CA VAL A 34 -9.80 2.66 -6.05
C VAL A 34 -8.98 2.84 -4.77
N GLN A 35 -7.71 2.48 -4.82
CA GLN A 35 -6.80 2.60 -3.67
C GLN A 35 -5.82 3.76 -3.84
N SER A 36 -5.53 4.11 -5.09
CA SER A 36 -4.65 5.20 -5.48
C SER A 36 -4.90 5.57 -6.94
N LEU A 37 -4.21 6.56 -7.47
CA LEU A 37 -4.30 6.92 -8.89
C LEU A 37 -3.94 5.75 -9.80
N SER A 38 -2.93 4.97 -9.46
CA SER A 38 -2.40 3.88 -10.28
C SER A 38 -2.93 2.51 -9.89
N MET A 39 -3.37 2.33 -8.63
CA MET A 39 -3.83 1.04 -8.10
C MET A 39 -5.36 0.99 -8.08
N ARG A 40 -5.93 0.52 -9.18
CA ARG A 40 -7.37 0.40 -9.41
C ARG A 40 -7.69 -1.02 -9.82
N PHE A 41 -8.63 -1.64 -9.12
CA PHE A 41 -8.90 -3.06 -9.25
C PHE A 41 -10.35 -3.30 -9.63
N PRO A 42 -10.60 -3.97 -10.77
CA PRO A 42 -11.93 -4.44 -11.11
C PRO A 42 -12.32 -5.58 -10.17
N ASN A 43 -13.54 -5.55 -9.74
CA ASN A 43 -14.19 -6.56 -8.94
C ASN A 43 -15.48 -7.01 -9.61
N THR A 44 -15.91 -8.23 -9.38
CA THR A 44 -17.14 -8.73 -9.99
C THR A 44 -18.08 -9.31 -8.96
N ARG A 45 -19.38 -9.03 -9.11
CA ARG A 45 -20.47 -9.64 -8.34
C ARG A 45 -20.37 -9.44 -6.82
N GLY A 46 -19.72 -8.39 -6.35
CA GLY A 46 -19.57 -8.09 -4.92
C GLY A 46 -18.65 -9.05 -4.14
N PHE A 47 -17.94 -9.97 -4.80
CA PHE A 47 -16.99 -10.90 -4.16
C PHE A 47 -15.59 -10.30 -4.09
N ASN A 48 -15.44 -9.23 -3.32
CA ASN A 48 -14.27 -8.40 -3.41
C ASN A 48 -13.46 -8.37 -2.13
N GLY A 49 -12.15 -8.33 -2.32
CA GLY A 49 -11.20 -7.90 -1.32
C GLY A 49 -10.46 -6.65 -1.83
N ASN A 50 -9.68 -6.04 -0.97
CA ASN A 50 -8.85 -4.87 -1.31
C ASN A 50 -7.77 -5.17 -2.36
N THR A 51 -7.56 -6.43 -2.69
CA THR A 51 -6.60 -6.91 -3.68
C THR A 51 -7.28 -7.85 -4.68
N ASN A 52 -6.74 -7.90 -5.87
CA ASN A 52 -7.36 -8.52 -7.04
C ASN A 52 -6.99 -10.01 -7.23
N TYR A 53 -6.78 -10.76 -6.15
CA TYR A 53 -6.31 -12.16 -6.20
C TYR A 53 -7.25 -13.13 -6.92
N ARG A 54 -8.54 -12.77 -7.07
CA ARG A 54 -9.57 -13.68 -7.60
C ARG A 54 -9.95 -13.37 -9.04
N ILE A 55 -9.34 -12.36 -9.63
CA ILE A 55 -9.52 -12.00 -11.03
C ILE A 55 -8.20 -12.19 -11.76
N ASN A 56 -8.22 -13.04 -12.78
CA ASN A 56 -7.08 -13.22 -13.66
C ASN A 56 -7.03 -12.10 -14.68
N GLN A 57 -5.87 -11.57 -14.99
CA GLN A 57 -5.69 -10.57 -16.04
C GLN A 57 -4.65 -11.07 -17.03
N LEU A 58 -5.04 -11.18 -18.29
CA LEU A 58 -4.15 -11.62 -19.36
C LEU A 58 -3.99 -10.52 -20.41
N VAL A 59 -2.75 -10.22 -20.75
CA VAL A 59 -2.40 -9.33 -21.88
C VAL A 59 -1.85 -10.18 -23.00
N ASP A 60 -2.52 -10.19 -24.14
CA ASP A 60 -2.16 -11.02 -25.31
C ASP A 60 -1.93 -12.50 -24.92
N GLY A 61 -2.73 -12.99 -23.98
CA GLY A 61 -2.70 -14.34 -23.47
C GLY A 61 -1.59 -14.65 -22.47
N VAL A 62 -0.82 -13.66 -22.01
CA VAL A 62 0.18 -13.79 -20.93
C VAL A 62 -0.36 -13.20 -19.64
N ASN A 63 -0.11 -13.87 -18.51
CA ASN A 63 -0.52 -13.40 -17.20
C ASN A 63 0.13 -12.03 -16.90
N ASN A 64 -0.69 -11.06 -16.52
CA ASN A 64 -0.29 -9.68 -16.17
C ASN A 64 -0.07 -9.49 -14.67
N SER A 65 -0.07 -10.55 -13.89
CA SER A 65 0.18 -10.47 -12.45
C SER A 65 1.66 -10.28 -12.16
N ALA A 66 1.96 -9.48 -11.18
CA ALA A 66 3.28 -9.36 -10.61
C ALA A 66 3.56 -10.62 -9.74
N PRO A 67 4.67 -11.35 -9.94
CA PRO A 67 4.93 -12.62 -9.25
C PRO A 67 4.91 -12.51 -7.72
N GLY A 68 5.52 -11.48 -7.15
CA GLY A 68 5.58 -11.28 -5.71
C GLY A 68 4.28 -10.74 -5.12
N LEU A 69 3.55 -9.89 -5.85
CA LEU A 69 2.23 -9.41 -5.42
C LEU A 69 1.15 -10.47 -5.57
N SER A 70 1.33 -11.44 -6.49
CA SER A 70 0.32 -12.45 -6.85
C SER A 70 -0.98 -11.89 -7.44
N PHE A 71 -0.99 -10.63 -7.87
CA PHE A 71 -2.10 -9.98 -8.58
C PHE A 71 -1.57 -8.95 -9.57
N SER A 72 -2.44 -8.47 -10.46
CA SER A 72 -2.07 -7.41 -11.41
C SER A 72 -1.98 -6.05 -10.71
N PRO A 73 -0.86 -5.32 -10.83
CA PRO A 73 -0.66 -4.04 -10.14
C PRO A 73 -1.41 -2.86 -10.80
N GLY A 74 -2.64 -3.08 -11.24
CA GLY A 74 -3.50 -2.06 -11.81
C GLY A 74 -2.88 -1.40 -13.05
N ASN A 75 -2.90 -0.06 -13.10
CA ASN A 75 -2.34 0.69 -14.22
C ASN A 75 -0.81 0.88 -14.14
N ILE A 76 -0.13 0.33 -13.13
CA ILE A 76 1.35 0.39 -13.08
C ILE A 76 1.96 -0.46 -14.19
N PHE A 77 1.38 -1.64 -14.46
CA PHE A 77 1.88 -2.58 -15.46
C PHE A 77 0.78 -2.99 -16.44
N GLY A 78 1.16 -3.30 -17.67
CA GLY A 78 0.25 -3.69 -18.75
C GLY A 78 0.27 -2.70 -19.92
N LEU A 79 -0.76 -2.74 -20.74
CA LEU A 79 -0.84 -1.94 -21.96
C LEU A 79 -0.95 -0.43 -21.66
N VAL A 80 -0.35 0.38 -22.51
CA VAL A 80 -0.74 1.79 -22.60
C VAL A 80 -2.10 1.89 -23.31
N GLN A 81 -2.94 2.86 -22.93
CA GLN A 81 -4.29 2.98 -23.47
C GLN A 81 -4.34 3.03 -25.01
N LEU A 82 -3.38 3.70 -25.64
CA LEU A 82 -3.27 3.80 -27.09
C LEU A 82 -3.04 2.46 -27.80
N ASP A 83 -2.54 1.44 -27.09
CA ASP A 83 -2.28 0.10 -27.64
C ASP A 83 -3.38 -0.91 -27.32
N VAL A 84 -4.43 -0.53 -26.61
CA VAL A 84 -5.57 -1.42 -26.32
C VAL A 84 -6.48 -1.49 -27.53
N GLU A 85 -6.74 -2.70 -28.03
CA GLU A 85 -7.71 -2.98 -29.07
C GLU A 85 -9.06 -3.38 -28.48
N SER A 86 -9.05 -4.27 -27.48
CA SER A 86 -10.27 -4.68 -26.79
C SER A 86 -9.96 -5.18 -25.38
N VAL A 87 -10.96 -5.09 -24.53
CA VAL A 87 -10.97 -5.68 -23.19
C VAL A 87 -12.23 -6.54 -23.06
N GLU A 88 -12.04 -7.81 -22.74
CA GLU A 88 -13.12 -8.77 -22.57
C GLU A 88 -13.11 -9.32 -21.15
N LEU A 89 -14.26 -9.32 -20.49
CA LEU A 89 -14.44 -9.94 -19.19
C LEU A 89 -15.18 -11.26 -19.33
N VAL A 90 -14.48 -12.34 -19.02
CA VAL A 90 -15.08 -13.68 -18.88
C VAL A 90 -15.55 -13.82 -17.44
N VAL A 91 -16.86 -13.77 -17.24
CA VAL A 91 -17.48 -13.69 -15.92
C VAL A 91 -17.52 -15.06 -15.25
N GLY A 92 -17.13 -15.12 -13.96
CA GLY A 92 -17.18 -16.33 -13.15
C GLY A 92 -15.92 -17.18 -13.25
N ALA A 93 -15.99 -18.42 -12.77
CA ALA A 93 -14.84 -19.31 -12.74
C ALA A 93 -14.45 -19.76 -14.15
N SER A 94 -13.28 -19.34 -14.59
CA SER A 94 -12.73 -19.58 -15.94
C SER A 94 -11.39 -20.31 -15.95
N SER A 95 -11.00 -20.87 -14.80
CA SER A 95 -9.68 -21.48 -14.58
C SER A 95 -9.35 -22.63 -15.53
N ALA A 96 -10.36 -23.37 -16.01
CA ALA A 96 -10.17 -24.45 -16.98
C ALA A 96 -9.63 -23.96 -18.34
N LEU A 97 -9.90 -22.71 -18.71
CA LEU A 97 -9.48 -22.13 -19.97
C LEU A 97 -8.27 -21.20 -19.84
N TYR A 98 -8.18 -20.49 -18.72
CA TYR A 98 -7.23 -19.37 -18.56
C TYR A 98 -6.27 -19.53 -17.37
N GLY A 99 -6.24 -20.72 -16.75
CA GLY A 99 -5.34 -21.02 -15.64
C GLY A 99 -5.88 -20.60 -14.26
N PRO A 100 -5.12 -20.83 -13.20
CA PRO A 100 -5.54 -20.59 -11.82
C PRO A 100 -5.74 -19.09 -11.56
N GLY A 101 -6.52 -18.74 -10.52
CA GLY A 101 -6.75 -17.36 -10.08
C GLY A 101 -8.06 -16.74 -10.57
N GLY A 102 -8.63 -17.17 -11.68
CA GLY A 102 -9.86 -16.62 -12.25
C GLY A 102 -11.14 -17.15 -11.59
N MET A 103 -11.29 -17.02 -10.26
CA MET A 103 -12.48 -17.44 -9.54
C MET A 103 -13.69 -16.52 -9.78
N ASN A 104 -13.43 -15.23 -9.78
CA ASN A 104 -14.45 -14.19 -9.99
C ASN A 104 -14.55 -13.75 -11.46
N GLY A 105 -13.53 -14.05 -12.25
CA GLY A 105 -13.50 -13.75 -13.68
C GLY A 105 -12.09 -13.70 -14.23
N THR A 106 -12.01 -13.60 -15.55
CA THR A 106 -10.75 -13.36 -16.27
C THR A 106 -10.92 -12.17 -17.20
N LEU A 107 -10.04 -11.19 -17.06
CA LEU A 107 -9.94 -10.03 -17.93
C LEU A 107 -8.94 -10.33 -19.04
N LEU A 108 -9.40 -10.30 -20.28
CA LEU A 108 -8.59 -10.53 -21.47
C LEU A 108 -8.37 -9.18 -22.16
N MET A 109 -7.14 -8.73 -22.18
CA MET A 109 -6.73 -7.49 -22.83
C MET A 109 -5.97 -7.83 -24.10
N THR A 110 -6.43 -7.31 -25.23
CA THR A 110 -5.80 -7.51 -26.54
C THR A 110 -5.16 -6.22 -27.00
N SER A 111 -3.90 -6.31 -27.41
CA SER A 111 -3.15 -5.17 -27.93
C SER A 111 -3.32 -5.02 -29.45
N LYS A 112 -3.27 -3.78 -29.94
CA LYS A 112 -3.36 -3.44 -31.36
C LYS A 112 -2.27 -4.15 -32.17
N ASN A 113 -2.69 -4.87 -33.22
CA ASN A 113 -1.78 -5.57 -34.11
C ASN A 113 -1.06 -4.57 -35.03
N PRO A 114 0.29 -4.60 -35.16
CA PRO A 114 1.02 -3.64 -36.00
C PRO A 114 0.77 -3.79 -37.51
N PHE A 115 0.22 -4.91 -37.97
CA PHE A 115 -0.21 -5.05 -39.37
C PHE A 115 -1.49 -4.28 -39.68
N ASP A 116 -2.37 -4.13 -38.69
CA ASP A 116 -3.70 -3.55 -38.91
C ASP A 116 -3.72 -2.06 -38.44
N TYR A 117 -2.87 -1.71 -37.52
CA TYR A 117 -2.78 -0.37 -36.94
C TYR A 117 -1.38 0.21 -37.14
N GLU A 118 -1.17 0.81 -38.33
CA GLU A 118 0.10 1.51 -38.66
C GLU A 118 0.07 2.99 -38.25
N GLY A 119 1.25 3.56 -38.09
CA GLY A 119 1.45 4.98 -37.80
C GLY A 119 1.77 5.29 -36.34
N LEU A 120 1.85 6.59 -36.06
CA LEU A 120 2.13 7.16 -34.75
C LEU A 120 0.83 7.65 -34.13
N SER A 121 0.60 7.24 -32.89
CA SER A 121 -0.45 7.79 -32.02
C SER A 121 0.22 8.41 -30.80
N LEU A 122 -0.25 9.59 -30.39
CA LEU A 122 0.22 10.32 -29.22
C LEU A 122 -0.97 10.69 -28.34
N SER A 123 -0.79 10.62 -27.04
CA SER A 123 -1.73 11.16 -26.06
C SER A 123 -0.99 12.00 -25.03
N LEU A 124 -1.52 13.16 -24.74
CA LEU A 124 -1.07 14.04 -23.68
C LEU A 124 -2.28 14.44 -22.85
N GLN A 125 -2.27 14.07 -21.57
CA GLN A 125 -3.31 14.41 -20.62
C GLN A 125 -2.72 15.22 -19.48
N GLY A 126 -3.42 16.27 -19.06
CA GLY A 126 -3.10 17.08 -17.91
C GLY A 126 -4.26 17.10 -16.93
N GLY A 127 -3.94 17.13 -15.65
CA GLY A 127 -4.93 17.22 -14.59
C GLY A 127 -4.41 17.96 -13.39
N VAL A 128 -5.28 18.20 -12.43
CA VAL A 128 -4.94 18.83 -11.16
C VAL A 128 -5.51 18.00 -10.03
N MET A 129 -4.65 17.54 -9.15
CA MET A 129 -5.06 16.98 -7.86
C MET A 129 -5.39 18.15 -6.93
N HIS A 130 -6.67 18.27 -6.58
CA HIS A 130 -7.19 19.41 -5.78
C HIS A 130 -8.04 18.94 -4.61
N LEU A 131 -7.92 17.68 -4.19
CA LEU A 131 -8.59 17.19 -3.00
C LEU A 131 -8.04 17.93 -1.79
N GLN A 132 -8.76 18.99 -1.41
CA GLN A 132 -8.49 19.79 -0.22
C GLN A 132 -8.96 19.01 0.99
N ASN A 133 -8.03 18.41 1.68
CA ASN A 133 -8.19 18.11 3.08
C ASN A 133 -7.22 19.00 3.86
N ASP A 134 -7.30 19.01 5.18
CA ASP A 134 -6.46 19.86 6.06
C ASP A 134 -4.94 19.67 5.84
N TYR A 135 -4.53 18.76 4.97
CA TYR A 135 -3.17 18.29 4.75
C TYR A 135 -2.63 18.53 3.34
N ASN A 136 -3.50 18.66 2.33
CA ASN A 136 -3.12 19.04 0.96
C ASN A 136 -3.63 20.46 0.67
N LYS A 137 -2.85 21.44 1.10
CA LYS A 137 -3.19 22.85 0.89
C LYS A 137 -2.97 23.33 -0.54
N ASP A 138 -2.05 22.69 -1.27
CA ASP A 138 -1.65 23.10 -2.59
C ASP A 138 -2.10 22.09 -3.64
N ALA A 139 -2.69 22.61 -4.72
CA ALA A 139 -3.03 21.79 -5.88
C ALA A 139 -1.75 21.34 -6.59
N SER A 140 -1.66 20.06 -6.91
CA SER A 140 -0.53 19.50 -7.68
C SER A 140 -0.95 19.12 -9.09
N PHE A 141 -0.02 19.21 -10.03
CA PHE A 141 -0.27 18.87 -11.43
C PHE A 141 -0.07 17.38 -11.68
N MET A 142 -0.97 16.80 -12.48
CA MET A 142 -0.83 15.48 -13.08
C MET A 142 -0.46 15.65 -14.55
N ASN A 143 0.52 14.90 -15.01
CA ASN A 143 0.90 14.79 -16.40
C ASN A 143 0.90 13.32 -16.79
N ASP A 144 0.20 12.97 -17.86
CA ASP A 144 0.22 11.64 -18.46
C ASP A 144 0.52 11.79 -19.95
N PHE A 145 1.63 11.22 -20.37
CA PHE A 145 2.06 11.17 -21.76
C PHE A 145 2.15 9.72 -22.20
N SER A 146 1.60 9.41 -23.36
CA SER A 146 1.80 8.11 -23.98
C SER A 146 1.94 8.20 -25.49
N PHE A 147 2.63 7.21 -26.04
CA PHE A 147 2.76 7.05 -27.50
C PHE A 147 2.67 5.59 -27.89
N ARG A 148 2.26 5.39 -29.14
CA ARG A 148 2.28 4.13 -29.85
C ARG A 148 2.78 4.37 -31.26
N TYR A 149 3.72 3.57 -31.73
CA TYR A 149 4.16 3.57 -33.12
C TYR A 149 4.14 2.14 -33.67
N GLY A 150 3.37 1.91 -34.74
CA GLY A 150 3.29 0.66 -35.44
C GLY A 150 3.72 0.83 -36.89
N LYS A 151 4.46 -0.13 -37.44
CA LYS A 151 4.92 -0.09 -38.84
C LYS A 151 5.07 -1.48 -39.45
N LYS A 152 4.52 -1.63 -40.66
CA LYS A 152 4.85 -2.72 -41.56
C LYS A 152 6.23 -2.50 -42.16
N LEU A 153 7.11 -3.50 -42.04
CA LEU A 153 8.41 -3.52 -42.71
C LEU A 153 8.30 -4.20 -44.09
N SER A 154 7.38 -5.13 -44.18
CA SER A 154 7.01 -5.85 -45.43
C SER A 154 5.63 -6.49 -45.24
N ASP A 155 5.12 -7.14 -46.26
CA ASP A 155 3.86 -7.91 -46.16
C ASP A 155 3.93 -9.04 -45.14
N LYS A 156 5.13 -9.45 -44.73
CA LYS A 156 5.36 -10.53 -43.76
C LYS A 156 5.82 -10.08 -42.42
N SER A 157 6.30 -8.85 -42.23
CA SER A 157 6.91 -8.40 -41.00
C SER A 157 6.37 -7.02 -40.60
N ALA A 158 6.02 -6.92 -39.34
CA ALA A 158 5.62 -5.65 -38.72
C ALA A 158 6.14 -5.57 -37.28
N PHE A 159 6.29 -4.37 -36.77
CA PHE A 159 6.62 -4.12 -35.39
C PHE A 159 5.80 -2.99 -34.80
N LYS A 160 5.73 -2.96 -33.48
CA LYS A 160 5.24 -1.80 -32.72
C LYS A 160 6.13 -1.50 -31.53
N ILE A 161 6.14 -0.23 -31.15
CA ILE A 161 6.77 0.28 -29.92
C ILE A 161 5.74 1.15 -29.21
N THR A 162 5.66 1.00 -27.90
CA THR A 162 4.76 1.78 -27.04
C THR A 162 5.53 2.36 -25.87
N GLY A 163 5.09 3.50 -25.36
CA GLY A 163 5.63 4.09 -24.15
C GLY A 163 4.60 4.94 -23.44
N GLY A 164 4.75 5.05 -22.12
CA GLY A 164 3.91 5.89 -21.27
C GLY A 164 4.71 6.44 -20.10
N TYR A 165 4.38 7.64 -19.68
CA TYR A 165 4.91 8.31 -18.51
C TYR A 165 3.81 9.07 -17.79
N LEU A 166 3.53 8.66 -16.56
CA LEU A 166 2.62 9.33 -15.64
C LEU A 166 3.43 9.92 -14.48
N LYS A 167 3.13 11.15 -14.12
CA LYS A 167 3.60 11.77 -12.89
C LYS A 167 2.48 12.58 -12.27
N ALA A 168 2.20 12.30 -10.99
CA ALA A 168 1.19 12.98 -10.18
C ALA A 168 1.52 12.83 -8.70
N ASP A 169 0.88 13.63 -7.86
CA ASP A 169 0.79 13.35 -6.43
C ASP A 169 -0.57 12.68 -6.15
N ASP A 170 -0.54 11.61 -5.37
CA ASP A 170 -1.75 10.92 -4.95
C ASP A 170 -2.39 11.65 -3.75
N TRP A 171 -3.63 11.30 -3.40
CA TRP A 171 -4.28 11.89 -2.24
C TRP A 171 -3.78 11.27 -0.94
N ASN A 172 -3.64 12.09 0.09
CA ASN A 172 -3.25 11.65 1.42
C ASN A 172 -4.43 11.03 2.16
N ALA A 173 -4.21 9.88 2.78
CA ALA A 173 -5.18 9.34 3.73
C ALA A 173 -5.16 10.14 5.04
N SER A 174 -6.34 10.50 5.53
CA SER A 174 -6.49 11.44 6.67
C SER A 174 -7.61 11.07 7.64
N ASP A 175 -7.99 9.80 7.69
CA ASP A 175 -8.92 9.32 8.72
C ASP A 175 -8.15 8.98 9.99
N TYR A 176 -8.27 9.83 11.01
CA TYR A 176 -7.59 9.65 12.30
C TYR A 176 -8.55 9.19 13.40
N ARG A 177 -9.74 8.71 13.04
CA ARG A 177 -10.66 8.14 14.01
C ARG A 177 -10.08 6.87 14.62
N ASN A 178 -10.41 6.61 15.88
CA ASN A 178 -10.02 5.38 16.52
C ASN A 178 -10.70 4.16 15.86
N LYS A 179 -9.93 3.18 15.38
CA LYS A 179 -10.42 1.94 14.73
C LYS A 179 -11.40 1.18 15.62
N ARG A 180 -11.22 1.23 16.94
CA ARG A 180 -12.06 0.54 17.92
C ARG A 180 -13.40 1.20 18.16
N ASN A 181 -13.50 2.51 17.88
CA ASN A 181 -14.73 3.27 18.04
C ASN A 181 -14.82 4.39 17.00
N LEU A 182 -15.16 4.02 15.78
CA LEU A 182 -15.29 4.95 14.65
C LEU A 182 -16.38 6.03 14.84
N ASN A 183 -17.31 5.84 15.78
CA ASN A 183 -18.35 6.80 16.09
C ASN A 183 -17.88 7.91 17.03
N ASN A 184 -16.78 7.71 17.76
CA ASN A 184 -16.20 8.74 18.61
C ASN A 184 -15.21 9.60 17.81
N LEU A 185 -15.71 10.69 17.24
CA LEU A 185 -14.93 11.62 16.43
C LEU A 185 -13.88 12.42 17.22
N ASN A 186 -13.99 12.44 18.55
CA ASN A 186 -13.12 13.20 19.44
C ASN A 186 -12.00 12.35 20.03
N SER A 187 -12.01 11.02 19.85
CA SER A 187 -10.95 10.13 20.34
C SER A 187 -9.62 10.44 19.67
N ASN A 188 -8.61 10.61 20.48
CA ASN A 188 -7.24 10.83 20.05
C ASN A 188 -6.27 10.34 21.14
N ARG A 189 -4.97 10.27 20.83
CA ARG A 189 -3.95 9.75 21.72
C ARG A 189 -3.84 10.45 23.10
N TRP A 190 -4.39 11.65 23.23
CA TRP A 190 -4.30 12.44 24.48
C TRP A 190 -5.48 12.21 25.43
N ASN A 191 -6.60 11.74 24.90
CA ASN A 191 -7.81 11.51 25.71
C ASN A 191 -8.28 10.04 25.71
N ASP A 192 -7.53 9.16 25.02
CA ASP A 192 -7.82 7.74 24.93
C ASP A 192 -6.48 6.97 24.97
N SER A 193 -6.23 6.25 26.09
CA SER A 193 -5.00 5.48 26.26
C SER A 193 -4.85 4.37 25.24
N GLY A 194 -5.96 3.77 24.80
CA GLY A 194 -6.03 2.71 23.81
C GLY A 194 -6.29 3.21 22.39
N TYR A 195 -5.98 4.47 22.08
CA TYR A 195 -6.19 5.04 20.75
C TYR A 195 -5.34 4.31 19.69
N ASP A 196 -6.03 3.79 18.64
CA ASP A 196 -5.47 3.16 17.45
C ASP A 196 -6.13 3.80 16.23
N GLY A 197 -5.45 4.73 15.57
CA GLY A 197 -6.01 5.55 14.50
C GLY A 197 -6.05 4.81 13.15
N VAL A 198 -7.09 5.05 12.34
CA VAL A 198 -7.25 4.39 11.03
C VAL A 198 -6.05 4.64 10.11
N ASN A 199 -5.61 5.89 9.97
CA ASN A 199 -4.42 6.25 9.18
C ASN A 199 -3.28 6.74 10.09
N VAL A 200 -3.07 6.03 11.21
CA VAL A 200 -1.95 6.16 12.13
C VAL A 200 -1.33 4.77 12.24
N TYR A 201 -0.02 4.69 12.34
CA TYR A 201 0.72 3.42 12.37
C TYR A 201 1.79 3.46 13.45
N GLY A 202 2.06 2.30 14.04
CA GLY A 202 2.96 2.16 15.19
C GLY A 202 2.25 2.26 16.54
N ASP A 203 0.95 2.61 16.53
CA ASP A 203 0.04 2.56 17.68
C ASP A 203 -0.70 1.21 17.81
N GLU A 204 -0.51 0.29 16.87
CA GLU A 204 -1.00 -1.09 16.98
C GLU A 204 -0.31 -1.88 18.10
N VAL A 205 0.87 -1.45 18.55
CA VAL A 205 1.57 -2.06 19.69
C VAL A 205 0.86 -1.66 20.96
N SER A 206 0.15 -2.61 21.56
CA SER A 206 -0.70 -2.37 22.73
C SER A 206 -0.52 -3.42 23.81
N ILE A 207 -0.81 -3.03 25.05
CA ILE A 207 -0.88 -3.90 26.22
C ILE A 207 -2.15 -3.58 26.99
N ASN A 208 -2.74 -4.57 27.67
CA ASN A 208 -3.74 -4.29 28.69
C ASN A 208 -3.00 -4.04 30.02
N LEU A 209 -3.35 -2.96 30.70
CA LEU A 209 -2.69 -2.58 31.98
C LEU A 209 -2.91 -3.61 33.06
N GLU A 210 -4.07 -4.27 33.09
CA GLU A 210 -4.39 -5.33 34.06
C GLU A 210 -3.51 -6.58 33.85
N ASP A 211 -3.17 -6.92 32.60
CA ASP A 211 -2.36 -8.13 32.30
C ASP A 211 -0.92 -8.04 32.85
N ILE A 212 -0.44 -6.83 33.14
CA ILE A 212 0.93 -6.59 33.66
C ILE A 212 0.95 -5.88 35.00
N GLU A 213 -0.20 -5.82 35.70
CA GLU A 213 -0.31 -5.14 36.99
C GLU A 213 0.66 -5.68 38.06
N ASP A 214 0.90 -7.00 38.06
CA ASP A 214 1.86 -7.64 38.98
C ASP A 214 3.27 -7.10 38.75
N GLN A 215 3.72 -7.07 37.51
CA GLN A 215 5.07 -6.59 37.14
C GLN A 215 5.27 -5.11 37.49
N ILE A 216 4.21 -4.30 37.25
CA ILE A 216 4.24 -2.88 37.59
C ILE A 216 4.32 -2.68 39.11
N ALA A 217 3.49 -3.41 39.84
CA ALA A 217 3.43 -3.28 41.31
C ALA A 217 4.72 -3.76 41.98
N GLU A 218 5.27 -4.89 41.51
CA GLU A 218 6.57 -5.40 42.02
C GLU A 218 7.69 -4.43 41.68
N GLY A 219 7.83 -3.96 40.45
CA GLY A 219 8.87 -2.99 40.08
C GLY A 219 8.75 -1.66 40.81
N PHE A 220 7.54 -1.23 41.19
CA PHE A 220 7.34 -0.04 41.99
C PHE A 220 7.75 -0.26 43.45
N ALA A 221 7.39 -1.41 44.07
CA ALA A 221 7.78 -1.76 45.44
C ALA A 221 9.31 -1.90 45.57
N ASP A 222 9.97 -2.50 44.58
CA ASP A 222 11.42 -2.62 44.47
C ASP A 222 12.10 -1.24 44.40
N ASN A 223 11.56 -0.32 43.59
CA ASN A 223 12.09 1.04 43.50
C ASN A 223 11.93 1.87 44.76
N LEU A 224 10.95 1.55 45.60
CA LEU A 224 10.81 2.13 46.94
C LEU A 224 11.79 1.52 47.97
N GLY A 225 12.51 0.45 47.57
CA GLY A 225 13.47 -0.23 48.42
C GLY A 225 12.81 -1.13 49.46
N TYR A 226 11.55 -1.54 49.28
CA TYR A 226 10.89 -2.48 50.18
C TYR A 226 11.42 -3.89 49.94
N VAL A 227 11.48 -4.69 51.01
CA VAL A 227 12.02 -6.05 50.97
C VAL A 227 10.88 -7.01 50.62
N GLU A 228 11.06 -7.81 49.58
CA GLU A 228 10.10 -8.87 49.19
C GLU A 228 9.75 -9.75 50.41
N GLY A 229 8.45 -9.98 50.62
CA GLY A 229 7.91 -10.71 51.76
C GLY A 229 7.69 -9.86 53.04
N SER A 230 8.04 -8.57 53.03
CA SER A 230 7.66 -7.64 54.12
C SER A 230 6.20 -7.18 53.98
N GLN A 231 5.64 -6.68 55.08
CA GLN A 231 4.27 -6.13 55.05
C GLN A 231 4.21 -4.87 54.17
N GLU A 232 5.23 -4.03 54.24
CA GLU A 232 5.34 -2.81 53.42
C GLU A 232 5.36 -3.14 51.94
N TYR A 233 6.04 -4.21 51.52
CA TYR A 233 6.05 -4.70 50.15
C TYR A 233 4.66 -5.14 49.72
N ALA A 234 3.96 -5.95 50.51
CA ALA A 234 2.61 -6.44 50.23
C ALA A 234 1.58 -5.29 50.16
N ASP A 235 1.69 -4.32 51.05
CA ASP A 235 0.82 -3.14 51.09
C ASP A 235 1.03 -2.27 49.82
N ALA A 236 2.29 -2.07 49.42
CA ALA A 236 2.63 -1.35 48.18
C ALA A 236 2.06 -2.03 46.95
N ILE A 237 2.25 -3.36 46.81
CA ILE A 237 1.66 -4.17 45.72
C ILE A 237 0.15 -3.96 45.68
N SER A 238 -0.54 -4.14 46.81
CA SER A 238 -2.00 -4.01 46.86
C SER A 238 -2.48 -2.61 46.49
N MET A 239 -1.78 -1.58 46.95
CA MET A 239 -2.10 -0.18 46.64
C MET A 239 -1.94 0.10 45.12
N ILE A 240 -0.85 -0.37 44.52
CA ILE A 240 -0.60 -0.14 43.07
C ILE A 240 -1.62 -0.87 42.22
N LYS A 241 -1.89 -2.14 42.50
CA LYS A 241 -2.93 -2.91 41.80
C LYS A 241 -4.32 -2.25 41.85
N ALA A 242 -4.69 -1.75 43.03
CA ALA A 242 -5.95 -1.01 43.21
C ALA A 242 -5.99 0.33 42.39
N THR A 243 -4.83 0.82 41.98
CA THR A 243 -4.68 2.08 41.26
C THR A 243 -4.71 1.88 39.71
N ILE A 244 -4.32 0.69 39.25
CA ILE A 244 -4.24 0.38 37.85
C ILE A 244 -5.64 0.06 37.28
N PRO A 245 -6.14 0.81 36.27
CA PRO A 245 -7.43 0.52 35.64
C PRO A 245 -7.31 -0.61 34.63
N ASN A 246 -8.40 -1.36 34.43
CA ASN A 246 -8.54 -2.26 33.29
C ASN A 246 -8.73 -1.42 32.02
N LYS A 247 -7.65 -0.99 31.43
CA LYS A 247 -7.63 -0.21 30.18
C LYS A 247 -6.52 -0.67 29.28
N GLU A 248 -6.77 -0.58 27.98
CA GLU A 248 -5.74 -0.80 26.99
C GLU A 248 -4.88 0.46 26.83
N LEU A 249 -3.59 0.22 26.65
CA LEU A 249 -2.59 1.23 26.38
C LEU A 249 -1.87 0.92 25.07
N THR A 250 -1.94 1.84 24.13
CA THR A 250 -1.21 1.79 22.86
C THR A 250 0.00 2.71 22.89
N ARG A 251 1.03 2.40 22.12
CA ARG A 251 2.13 3.34 21.86
C ARG A 251 1.66 4.54 21.02
N THR A 252 2.45 5.60 21.03
CA THR A 252 2.22 6.73 20.13
C THR A 252 2.67 6.38 18.73
N GLY A 253 1.74 6.47 17.76
CA GLY A 253 2.00 6.22 16.36
C GLY A 253 2.26 7.49 15.54
N PHE A 254 2.57 7.28 14.26
CA PHE A 254 2.82 8.32 13.26
C PHE A 254 1.72 8.33 12.21
N LYS A 255 1.36 9.51 11.71
CA LYS A 255 0.37 9.66 10.64
C LYS A 255 0.89 9.09 9.33
N GLU A 256 0.01 8.47 8.54
CA GLU A 256 0.36 7.86 7.25
C GLU A 256 1.14 8.81 6.34
N LYS A 257 0.74 10.07 6.26
CA LYS A 257 1.37 11.09 5.42
C LYS A 257 2.85 11.35 5.72
N ASP A 258 3.32 11.00 6.94
CA ASP A 258 4.70 11.17 7.35
C ASP A 258 5.55 9.90 7.08
N LEU A 259 4.88 8.78 6.85
CA LEU A 259 5.49 7.47 6.64
C LEU A 259 5.62 7.09 5.17
N VAL A 260 4.59 7.29 4.36
CA VAL A 260 4.54 6.84 2.96
C VAL A 260 4.86 7.97 1.98
N ASP A 261 5.32 7.59 0.79
CA ASP A 261 5.51 8.51 -0.32
C ASP A 261 4.28 8.43 -1.23
N TYR A 262 3.58 9.54 -1.38
CA TYR A 262 2.40 9.67 -2.25
C TYR A 262 2.72 10.05 -3.69
N ASN A 263 4.00 10.12 -4.06
CA ASN A 263 4.39 10.35 -5.45
C ASN A 263 3.92 9.16 -6.31
N ALA A 264 3.04 9.44 -7.23
CA ALA A 264 2.57 8.48 -8.22
C ALA A 264 3.35 8.71 -9.52
N GLU A 265 4.42 7.95 -9.71
CA GLU A 265 5.21 7.97 -10.93
C GLU A 265 5.16 6.62 -11.61
N ASN A 266 4.97 6.61 -12.92
CA ASN A 266 4.92 5.38 -13.69
C ASN A 266 5.55 5.56 -15.07
N ILE A 267 6.47 4.66 -15.41
CA ILE A 267 7.08 4.54 -16.74
C ILE A 267 6.69 3.18 -17.32
N LYS A 268 6.17 3.16 -18.54
CA LYS A 268 5.89 1.94 -19.30
C LYS A 268 6.62 1.98 -20.64
N ILE A 269 7.23 0.87 -21.01
CA ILE A 269 7.84 0.68 -22.32
C ILE A 269 7.47 -0.71 -22.80
N GLY A 270 6.97 -0.80 -24.04
CA GLY A 270 6.62 -2.06 -24.65
C GLY A 270 7.00 -2.11 -26.12
N GLY A 271 7.13 -3.31 -26.62
CA GLY A 271 7.36 -3.53 -28.04
C GLY A 271 7.05 -4.96 -28.45
N SER A 272 6.64 -5.11 -29.71
CA SER A 272 6.46 -6.43 -30.31
C SER A 272 6.92 -6.46 -31.76
N PHE A 273 7.40 -7.62 -32.17
CA PHE A 273 7.73 -7.94 -33.56
C PHE A 273 6.90 -9.13 -34.01
N HIS A 274 6.22 -8.97 -35.15
CA HIS A 274 5.34 -9.95 -35.74
C HIS A 274 5.91 -10.38 -37.07
N HIS A 275 5.97 -11.70 -37.33
CA HIS A 275 6.43 -12.24 -38.61
C HIS A 275 5.52 -13.37 -39.10
N ASN A 276 4.99 -13.22 -40.32
CA ASN A 276 4.19 -14.23 -41.02
C ASN A 276 5.11 -15.02 -41.95
N PHE A 277 5.48 -16.25 -41.59
CA PHE A 277 6.25 -17.15 -42.47
C PHE A 277 5.47 -17.47 -43.73
N ASN A 278 4.17 -17.72 -43.54
CA ASN A 278 3.17 -17.93 -44.62
C ASN A 278 1.76 -17.65 -44.05
N ASN A 279 0.73 -17.88 -44.82
CA ASN A 279 -0.67 -17.62 -44.45
C ASN A 279 -1.16 -18.46 -43.22
N ASN A 280 -0.46 -19.51 -42.87
CA ASN A 280 -0.85 -20.44 -41.81
C ASN A 280 0.10 -20.42 -40.57
N LEU A 281 1.27 -19.82 -40.67
CA LEU A 281 2.26 -19.84 -39.62
C LEU A 281 2.80 -18.43 -39.36
N LYS A 282 2.65 -17.95 -38.11
CA LYS A 282 3.14 -16.65 -37.67
C LYS A 282 3.94 -16.80 -36.36
N SER A 283 4.87 -15.89 -36.15
CA SER A 283 5.56 -15.72 -34.87
C SER A 283 5.36 -14.31 -34.30
N ILE A 284 5.34 -14.22 -32.99
CA ILE A 284 5.25 -12.96 -32.24
C ILE A 284 6.29 -12.97 -31.14
N PHE A 285 7.11 -11.93 -31.08
CA PHE A 285 8.01 -11.64 -29.96
C PHE A 285 7.55 -10.36 -29.30
N GLN A 286 7.44 -10.37 -27.99
CA GLN A 286 6.95 -9.22 -27.21
C GLN A 286 7.76 -9.05 -25.93
N LEU A 287 8.05 -7.80 -25.59
CA LEU A 287 8.68 -7.41 -24.34
C LEU A 287 7.93 -6.19 -23.78
N ASN A 288 7.61 -6.22 -22.50
CA ASN A 288 7.04 -5.09 -21.78
C ASN A 288 7.81 -4.87 -20.49
N TYR A 289 8.05 -3.63 -20.17
CA TYR A 289 8.68 -3.17 -18.93
C TYR A 289 7.85 -2.04 -18.32
N ALA A 290 7.72 -2.06 -17.01
CA ALA A 290 7.20 -0.92 -16.27
C ALA A 290 7.99 -0.71 -14.98
N LYS A 291 8.08 0.55 -14.58
CA LYS A 291 8.60 0.97 -13.28
C LYS A 291 7.69 2.04 -12.73
N GLY A 292 7.36 1.94 -11.42
CA GLY A 292 6.48 2.93 -10.83
C GLY A 292 6.51 2.97 -9.31
N SER A 293 5.91 4.02 -8.78
CA SER A 293 5.68 4.23 -7.35
C SER A 293 4.20 4.49 -7.11
N SER A 294 3.65 3.98 -6.02
CA SER A 294 2.25 4.14 -5.63
C SER A 294 2.04 3.67 -4.20
N VAL A 295 0.88 3.97 -3.65
CA VAL A 295 0.42 3.41 -2.37
C VAL A 295 -0.74 2.47 -2.59
N TYR A 296 -0.84 1.40 -1.79
CA TYR A 296 -2.00 0.52 -1.83
C TYR A 296 -2.28 -0.14 -0.46
N SER A 297 -3.51 -0.59 -0.25
CA SER A 297 -3.92 -1.33 0.93
C SER A 297 -4.25 -2.77 0.57
N ALA A 298 -3.60 -3.72 1.23
CA ALA A 298 -3.98 -5.12 1.26
C ALA A 298 -4.52 -5.45 2.65
N GLN A 299 -3.86 -6.34 3.38
CA GLN A 299 -4.08 -6.51 4.81
C GLN A 299 -3.51 -5.30 5.60
N ASN A 300 -2.37 -4.78 5.13
CA ASN A 300 -1.68 -3.61 5.64
C ASN A 300 -1.62 -2.50 4.57
N ARG A 301 -1.04 -1.36 4.91
CA ARG A 301 -0.79 -0.24 4.00
C ARG A 301 0.65 -0.28 3.49
N PHE A 302 0.82 -0.34 2.18
CA PHE A 302 2.12 -0.44 1.52
C PHE A 302 2.45 0.82 0.71
N SER A 303 3.71 1.23 0.79
CA SER A 303 4.32 2.16 -0.14
C SER A 303 5.17 1.37 -1.13
N LEU A 304 4.70 1.28 -2.38
CA LEU A 304 5.51 0.79 -3.49
C LEU A 304 6.42 1.94 -3.95
N ASN A 305 7.72 1.75 -3.85
CA ASN A 305 8.68 2.74 -4.30
C ASN A 305 9.68 2.11 -5.25
N ASN A 306 9.79 2.66 -6.45
CA ASN A 306 10.65 2.13 -7.50
C ASN A 306 10.36 0.65 -7.88
N PHE A 307 9.14 0.19 -7.65
CA PHE A 307 8.70 -1.15 -8.09
C PHE A 307 8.87 -1.28 -9.59
N SER A 308 9.46 -2.38 -10.06
CA SER A 308 9.60 -2.63 -11.50
C SER A 308 9.27 -4.06 -11.87
N ILE A 309 8.74 -4.22 -13.07
CA ILE A 309 8.35 -5.51 -13.62
C ILE A 309 8.62 -5.52 -15.12
N TYR A 310 9.08 -6.65 -15.64
CA TYR A 310 9.08 -6.91 -17.07
C TYR A 310 8.50 -8.29 -17.37
N ASN A 311 7.85 -8.42 -18.51
CA ASN A 311 7.48 -9.70 -19.08
C ASN A 311 7.93 -9.83 -20.53
N TYR A 312 8.07 -11.06 -20.95
CA TYR A 312 8.40 -11.39 -22.34
C TYR A 312 7.57 -12.55 -22.85
N LYS A 313 7.36 -12.58 -24.15
CA LYS A 313 6.63 -13.62 -24.86
C LYS A 313 7.31 -13.92 -26.19
N ALA A 314 7.49 -15.21 -26.46
CA ALA A 314 7.78 -15.74 -27.79
C ALA A 314 6.69 -16.74 -28.15
N GLU A 315 6.03 -16.51 -29.28
CA GLU A 315 4.90 -17.30 -29.72
C GLU A 315 5.05 -17.74 -31.16
N LEU A 316 4.73 -19.00 -31.43
CA LEU A 316 4.58 -19.56 -32.77
C LEU A 316 3.15 -20.11 -32.89
N GLN A 317 2.39 -19.56 -33.80
CA GLN A 317 0.98 -19.88 -33.97
C GLN A 317 0.66 -20.31 -35.37
N SER A 318 -0.09 -21.41 -35.50
CA SER A 318 -0.74 -21.84 -36.71
C SER A 318 -2.21 -22.13 -36.49
N LYS A 319 -2.96 -22.52 -37.52
CA LYS A 319 -4.39 -22.86 -37.40
C LYS A 319 -4.66 -23.94 -36.36
N ASN A 320 -3.76 -24.90 -36.16
CA ASN A 320 -3.95 -26.08 -35.32
C ASN A 320 -2.89 -26.21 -34.22
N MET A 321 -1.97 -25.24 -34.07
CA MET A 321 -0.88 -25.30 -33.12
C MET A 321 -0.62 -23.91 -32.55
N LEU A 322 -0.48 -23.88 -31.23
CA LEU A 322 0.04 -22.73 -30.50
C LEU A 322 1.19 -23.20 -29.60
N LEU A 323 2.38 -22.67 -29.84
CA LEU A 323 3.52 -22.82 -28.94
C LEU A 323 3.86 -21.45 -28.40
N ARG A 324 3.80 -21.31 -27.08
CA ARG A 324 4.10 -20.05 -26.39
C ARG A 324 5.10 -20.28 -25.28
N PHE A 325 6.11 -19.43 -25.23
CA PHE A 325 7.03 -19.29 -24.14
C PHE A 325 6.90 -17.89 -23.58
N SER A 326 6.70 -17.76 -22.27
CA SER A 326 6.56 -16.46 -21.61
C SER A 326 7.12 -16.53 -20.19
N GLY A 327 7.55 -15.39 -19.68
CA GLY A 327 8.00 -15.24 -18.31
C GLY A 327 7.86 -13.80 -17.85
N ALA A 328 7.90 -13.62 -16.53
CA ALA A 328 7.90 -12.31 -15.87
C ALA A 328 8.98 -12.30 -14.80
N ASN A 329 9.52 -11.13 -14.56
CA ASN A 329 10.43 -10.87 -13.45
C ASN A 329 10.04 -9.55 -12.79
N GLU A 330 10.15 -9.53 -11.48
CA GLU A 330 9.76 -8.41 -10.63
C GLU A 330 10.92 -8.00 -9.74
N ASN A 331 11.02 -6.71 -9.50
CA ASN A 331 11.87 -6.14 -8.46
C ASN A 331 11.01 -5.20 -7.61
N SER A 332 10.89 -5.51 -6.33
CA SER A 332 10.09 -4.74 -5.37
C SER A 332 10.62 -3.32 -5.10
N GLY A 333 11.83 -2.99 -5.56
CA GLY A 333 12.43 -1.69 -5.32
C GLY A 333 12.65 -1.42 -3.83
N GLU A 334 12.19 -0.26 -3.37
CA GLU A 334 12.23 0.18 -1.96
C GLU A 334 10.82 0.10 -1.32
N THR A 335 10.07 -0.96 -1.64
CA THR A 335 8.72 -1.17 -1.11
C THR A 335 8.75 -1.54 0.36
N TYR A 336 7.84 -0.95 1.15
CA TYR A 336 7.72 -1.23 2.58
C TYR A 336 6.27 -1.16 3.07
N ASP A 337 6.03 -1.80 4.21
CA ASP A 337 4.80 -1.74 5.00
C ASP A 337 4.85 -0.58 5.98
N ALA A 338 3.82 0.27 6.00
CA ALA A 338 3.79 1.48 6.81
C ALA A 338 3.72 1.18 8.31
N GLY A 339 2.97 0.15 8.72
CA GLY A 339 2.86 -0.26 10.11
C GLY A 339 4.19 -0.78 10.65
N THR A 340 4.81 -1.70 9.92
CA THR A 340 6.13 -2.23 10.28
C THR A 340 7.20 -1.13 10.35
N LEU A 341 7.19 -0.21 9.39
CA LEU A 341 8.11 0.94 9.40
C LEU A 341 7.91 1.81 10.66
N ALA A 342 6.67 2.12 11.01
CA ALA A 342 6.35 2.93 12.17
C ALA A 342 6.79 2.27 13.49
N ILE A 343 6.55 0.96 13.63
CA ILE A 343 7.01 0.18 14.78
C ILE A 343 8.54 0.24 14.87
N GLN A 344 9.26 0.09 13.77
CA GLN A 344 10.72 0.14 13.78
C GLN A 344 11.28 1.52 14.10
N ILE A 345 10.62 2.59 13.64
CA ILE A 345 10.97 3.95 14.05
C ILE A 345 10.77 4.09 15.56
N ASN A 346 9.65 3.60 16.10
CA ASN A 346 9.36 3.63 17.52
C ASN A 346 10.43 2.88 18.33
N GLU A 347 10.77 1.66 17.94
CA GLU A 347 11.79 0.87 18.62
C GLU A 347 13.20 1.47 18.54
N ALA A 348 13.50 2.16 17.46
CA ALA A 348 14.81 2.77 17.26
C ALA A 348 15.03 4.05 18.10
N TRP A 349 14.00 4.89 18.29
CA TRP A 349 14.15 6.08 19.12
C TRP A 349 13.96 5.79 20.62
N LYS A 350 13.06 4.86 20.96
CA LYS A 350 12.79 4.43 22.34
C LYS A 350 12.16 3.03 22.34
N PRO A 351 12.88 1.99 22.78
CA PRO A 351 12.31 0.64 22.88
C PRO A 351 10.99 0.63 23.65
N SER A 352 10.06 -0.21 23.23
CA SER A 352 8.73 -0.32 23.85
C SER A 352 8.78 -0.56 25.34
N GLU A 353 9.70 -1.39 25.82
CA GLU A 353 9.91 -1.66 27.24
C GLU A 353 10.18 -0.38 28.03
N LEU A 354 11.11 0.47 27.56
CA LEU A 354 11.45 1.74 28.22
C LEU A 354 10.31 2.76 28.11
N TRP A 355 9.59 2.73 26.98
CA TRP A 355 8.45 3.62 26.79
C TRP A 355 7.33 3.31 27.78
N TYR A 356 7.00 2.03 27.97
CA TYR A 356 5.99 1.61 28.94
C TYR A 356 6.43 1.89 30.38
N GLN A 357 7.71 1.66 30.74
CA GLN A 357 8.22 2.02 32.05
C GLN A 357 8.05 3.51 32.36
N ASP A 358 8.39 4.38 31.41
CA ASP A 358 8.21 5.82 31.57
C ASP A 358 6.73 6.22 31.64
N PHE A 359 5.86 5.54 30.85
CA PHE A 359 4.42 5.76 30.95
C PHE A 359 3.90 5.45 32.34
N PHE A 360 4.24 4.29 32.89
CA PHE A 360 3.82 3.90 34.26
C PHE A 360 4.34 4.83 35.31
N THR A 361 5.59 5.25 35.19
CA THR A 361 6.18 6.25 36.11
C THR A 361 5.35 7.54 36.11
N GLY A 362 5.01 8.03 34.91
CA GLY A 362 4.15 9.21 34.76
C GLY A 362 2.73 8.97 35.26
N PHE A 363 2.10 7.85 34.91
CA PHE A 363 0.75 7.49 35.31
C PHE A 363 0.63 7.42 36.84
N LEU A 364 1.51 6.69 37.51
CA LEU A 364 1.52 6.57 38.99
C LEU A 364 1.82 7.91 39.67
N THR A 365 2.74 8.70 39.11
CA THR A 365 2.99 10.06 39.60
C THR A 365 1.73 10.94 39.49
N GLY A 366 1.01 10.83 38.40
CA GLY A 366 -0.28 11.52 38.20
C GLY A 366 -1.33 11.09 39.22
N LYS A 367 -1.49 9.78 39.44
CA LYS A 367 -2.46 9.22 40.39
C LYS A 367 -2.14 9.51 41.81
N LEU A 368 -0.92 9.20 42.24
CA LEU A 368 -0.51 9.24 43.65
C LEU A 368 0.08 10.58 44.05
N GLY A 369 0.78 11.27 43.15
CA GLY A 369 1.41 12.56 43.42
C GLY A 369 0.49 13.76 43.21
N PHE A 370 -0.35 13.73 42.18
CA PHE A 370 -1.21 14.87 41.80
C PHE A 370 -2.71 14.59 41.94
N ALA A 371 -3.09 13.42 42.44
CA ALA A 371 -4.49 12.99 42.62
C ALA A 371 -5.35 13.10 41.34
N MET A 372 -4.75 12.87 40.18
CA MET A 372 -5.41 12.89 38.86
C MET A 372 -6.41 11.73 38.75
N ASN A 373 -7.48 11.93 37.99
CA ASN A 373 -8.33 10.81 37.55
C ASN A 373 -7.59 9.92 36.52
N ASP A 374 -8.18 8.80 36.09
CA ASP A 374 -7.50 7.83 35.25
C ASP A 374 -7.14 8.39 33.88
N ASP A 375 -8.00 9.23 33.29
CA ASP A 375 -7.80 9.81 31.97
C ASP A 375 -6.68 10.87 32.02
N GLU A 376 -6.70 11.73 33.02
CA GLU A 376 -5.64 12.73 33.28
C GLU A 376 -4.30 12.07 33.57
N ALA A 377 -4.27 11.03 34.40
CA ALA A 377 -3.05 10.28 34.71
C ALA A 377 -2.54 9.52 33.44
N SER A 378 -3.42 8.94 32.62
CA SER A 378 -3.04 8.32 31.36
C SER A 378 -2.44 9.33 30.38
N LYS A 379 -3.04 10.52 30.28
CA LYS A 379 -2.49 11.63 29.49
C LYS A 379 -1.10 12.03 30.00
N TYR A 380 -0.94 12.22 31.29
CA TYR A 380 0.34 12.59 31.91
C TYR A 380 1.40 11.48 31.71
N GLY A 381 1.03 10.21 31.89
CA GLY A 381 1.88 9.08 31.59
C GLY A 381 2.41 9.09 30.16
N ARG A 382 1.52 9.32 29.17
CA ARG A 382 1.92 9.43 27.78
C ARG A 382 2.86 10.62 27.51
N MET A 383 2.60 11.78 28.15
CA MET A 383 3.48 12.93 28.05
C MET A 383 4.89 12.61 28.56
N VAL A 384 5.02 11.91 29.69
CA VAL A 384 6.31 11.47 30.23
C VAL A 384 6.99 10.45 29.31
N ALA A 385 6.25 9.47 28.82
CA ALA A 385 6.77 8.43 27.93
C ALA A 385 7.25 8.99 26.58
N ASP A 386 6.49 9.90 25.99
CA ASP A 386 6.85 10.59 24.73
C ASP A 386 7.85 11.72 24.96
N ASN A 387 8.02 12.17 26.19
CA ASN A 387 8.81 13.34 26.60
C ASN A 387 8.40 14.62 25.86
N ILE A 388 7.08 14.76 25.58
CA ILE A 388 6.47 15.96 25.02
C ILE A 388 5.10 16.23 25.65
N ASP A 389 4.70 17.51 25.70
CA ASP A 389 3.33 17.90 26.04
C ASP A 389 2.37 17.74 24.82
N GLU A 390 1.08 18.05 25.05
CA GLU A 390 0.05 18.00 24.00
C GLU A 390 0.27 19.02 22.87
N PHE A 391 1.12 20.03 23.10
CA PHE A 391 1.49 21.05 22.10
C PHE A 391 2.78 20.69 21.36
N GLY A 392 3.46 19.58 21.75
CA GLY A 392 4.72 19.12 21.17
C GLY A 392 5.96 19.78 21.73
N ASN A 393 5.88 20.44 22.90
CA ASN A 393 7.04 20.98 23.60
C ASN A 393 7.74 19.86 24.38
N ILE A 394 9.08 19.83 24.36
CA ILE A 394 9.88 18.85 25.08
C ILE A 394 9.80 19.14 26.60
N LEU A 395 9.52 18.10 27.40
CA LEU A 395 9.41 18.21 28.86
C LEU A 395 10.79 18.19 29.55
N ASP A 396 11.67 17.31 29.09
CA ASP A 396 13.03 17.14 29.63
C ASP A 396 14.03 17.04 28.45
N ALA A 397 14.82 18.10 28.29
CA ALA A 397 15.81 18.17 27.20
C ALA A 397 16.98 17.17 27.36
N SER A 398 17.14 16.53 28.52
CA SER A 398 18.18 15.53 28.77
C SER A 398 17.77 14.13 28.28
N LYS A 399 16.49 13.92 27.94
CA LYS A 399 15.94 12.64 27.51
C LYS A 399 15.53 12.66 26.03
N PRO A 400 15.55 11.50 25.34
CA PRO A 400 14.98 11.39 24.01
C PRO A 400 13.49 11.75 24.03
N SER A 401 13.06 12.58 23.09
CA SER A 401 11.65 12.92 22.89
C SER A 401 11.11 12.24 21.62
N LEU A 402 9.78 12.09 21.54
CA LEU A 402 9.12 11.59 20.34
C LEU A 402 9.59 12.38 19.12
N PRO A 403 10.16 11.71 18.08
CA PRO A 403 10.67 12.41 16.92
C PRO A 403 9.54 13.16 16.21
N LYS A 404 9.73 14.46 16.02
CA LYS A 404 8.77 15.26 15.26
C LYS A 404 8.81 14.84 13.80
N SER A 405 7.65 14.56 13.22
CA SER A 405 7.52 14.24 11.78
C SER A 405 8.28 15.25 10.91
N ASN A 406 8.97 14.72 9.90
CA ASN A 406 9.83 15.49 8.99
C ASN A 406 11.06 16.20 9.63
N SER A 407 11.38 15.91 10.89
CA SER A 407 12.68 16.33 11.46
C SER A 407 13.83 15.49 10.93
N ASP A 408 15.05 15.98 11.02
CA ASP A 408 16.26 15.24 10.61
C ASP A 408 16.37 13.91 11.35
N ILE A 409 16.04 13.89 12.65
CA ILE A 409 16.02 12.67 13.47
C ILE A 409 14.99 11.68 12.93
N PHE A 410 13.75 12.11 12.69
CA PHE A 410 12.69 11.25 12.14
C PHE A 410 13.09 10.71 10.77
N ASN A 411 13.58 11.56 9.88
CA ASN A 411 13.99 11.17 8.54
C ASN A 411 15.18 10.20 8.55
N SER A 412 16.14 10.38 9.46
CA SER A 412 17.25 9.45 9.64
C SER A 412 16.76 8.08 10.13
N LEU A 413 15.92 8.04 11.18
CA LEU A 413 15.34 6.79 11.69
C LEU A 413 14.51 6.05 10.64
N LYS A 414 13.72 6.81 9.85
CA LYS A 414 12.93 6.28 8.74
C LYS A 414 13.83 5.67 7.66
N ALA A 415 14.86 6.38 7.25
CA ALA A 415 15.81 5.89 6.25
C ALA A 415 16.56 4.64 6.74
N ASP A 416 17.03 4.63 7.98
CA ASP A 416 17.72 3.49 8.58
C ASP A 416 16.81 2.26 8.70
N ALA A 417 15.54 2.45 9.06
CA ALA A 417 14.56 1.37 9.14
C ALA A 417 14.28 0.77 7.75
N ILE A 418 14.10 1.61 6.73
CA ILE A 418 13.92 1.16 5.34
C ILE A 418 15.17 0.40 4.87
N MET A 419 16.36 0.92 5.10
CA MET A 419 17.63 0.28 4.70
C MET A 419 17.87 -1.06 5.42
N LYS A 420 17.61 -1.15 6.71
CA LYS A 420 17.73 -2.41 7.47
C LYS A 420 16.79 -3.48 6.92
N ASN A 421 15.58 -3.12 6.57
CA ASN A 421 14.60 -4.03 6.00
C ASN A 421 15.02 -4.51 4.61
N ILE A 422 15.57 -3.62 3.79
CA ILE A 422 16.16 -3.96 2.49
C ILE A 422 17.33 -4.95 2.66
N ALA A 423 18.26 -4.67 3.58
CA ALA A 423 19.46 -5.48 3.76
C ALA A 423 19.20 -6.87 4.38
N ASN A 424 18.20 -6.97 5.26
CA ASN A 424 17.97 -8.20 6.03
C ASN A 424 16.78 -9.05 5.54
N GLY A 425 16.18 -8.71 4.40
CA GLY A 425 14.95 -9.37 3.90
C GLY A 425 13.76 -9.24 4.87
N GLY A 426 13.86 -8.31 5.83
CA GLY A 426 12.83 -8.01 6.82
C GLY A 426 11.61 -7.37 6.16
N ALA A 427 10.75 -6.69 6.68
CA ALA A 427 9.47 -6.07 6.28
C ALA A 427 9.18 -5.81 4.77
N ARG A 428 9.98 -6.28 3.84
CA ARG A 428 9.67 -6.36 2.43
C ARG A 428 8.65 -7.47 2.23
N VAL A 429 7.42 -7.10 2.16
CA VAL A 429 6.30 -8.02 1.91
C VAL A 429 6.37 -8.64 0.51
N ILE A 430 7.22 -8.12 -0.37
CA ILE A 430 7.21 -8.45 -1.79
C ILE A 430 8.58 -8.95 -2.30
N ASP A 431 9.52 -9.27 -1.42
CA ASP A 431 10.85 -9.71 -1.85
C ASP A 431 10.95 -11.24 -1.87
N LYS A 432 10.13 -11.87 -2.70
CA LYS A 432 10.28 -13.28 -3.08
C LYS A 432 9.86 -13.44 -4.54
N SER A 433 10.74 -13.10 -5.42
CA SER A 433 10.67 -13.59 -6.81
C SER A 433 11.33 -14.93 -6.92
#